data_dc0165faba80799e515bef9cb9896d80
#
_entry.id   dc0165faba80799e515bef9cb9896d80
#
_cell.length_a   1.000
_cell.length_b   1.000
_cell.length_c   1.000
_cell.angle_alpha   90.00
_cell.angle_beta   90.00
_cell.angle_gamma   90.00
#
_symmetry.space_group_name_H-M   'P 1'
#
loop_
_entity.id
_entity.type
_entity.pdbx_description
1 polymer ?
#
loop_
_entity_poly.entity_id
_entity_poly.type
_entity_poly.pdbx_seq_one_letter_code
_entity_poly.pdbx_strand_id
1 'polypeptide(L)'
;QAKGDRGSRYAFLRTGVEDGYITGETADAVLNYMNAIEEATAITEDIDARYDAFANAEASLINNALVVPMGMSVPKYLATRLNYWEGQYASTGFSNKRLKGIHVLDHYVSMAEYEANRDAR
;
A
#
# COMPACT_ATOMS: atom_id res chain seq x y z
N GLN A 1 4.82 -5.13 -0.63
CA GLN A 1 3.56 -4.51 -1.11
C GLN A 1 3.25 -4.87 -2.56
N ALA A 2 4.25 -5.09 -3.42
CA ALA A 2 4.05 -5.40 -4.82
C ALA A 2 3.41 -6.78 -5.06
N LYS A 3 3.46 -7.69 -4.10
CA LYS A 3 2.86 -9.04 -4.20
C LYS A 3 1.51 -9.19 -3.49
N GLY A 4 1.04 -8.18 -2.75
CA GLY A 4 -0.32 -8.11 -2.22
C GLY A 4 -1.30 -7.56 -3.26
N ASP A 5 -2.34 -6.90 -2.81
CA ASP A 5 -3.32 -6.24 -3.70
C ASP A 5 -2.69 -5.31 -4.75
N ARG A 6 -1.48 -4.83 -4.48
CA ARG A 6 -0.74 -3.94 -5.40
C ARG A 6 0.14 -4.69 -6.39
N GLY A 7 0.59 -5.90 -6.07
CA GLY A 7 1.23 -6.77 -7.05
C GLY A 7 0.28 -7.11 -8.19
N SER A 8 -1.00 -7.29 -7.89
CA SER A 8 -2.03 -7.49 -8.89
C SER A 8 -2.23 -6.27 -9.80
N ARG A 9 -1.96 -5.05 -9.30
CA ARG A 9 -2.08 -3.81 -10.08
C ARG A 9 -1.09 -3.75 -11.24
N TYR A 10 0.07 -4.37 -11.11
CA TYR A 10 1.10 -4.44 -12.16
C TYR A 10 1.10 -5.76 -12.93
N ALA A 11 0.22 -6.70 -12.58
CA ALA A 11 0.08 -7.97 -13.29
C ALA A 11 -0.25 -7.76 -14.78
N PHE A 12 -0.96 -6.68 -15.11
CA PHE A 12 -1.26 -6.33 -16.51
C PHE A 12 0.01 -6.05 -17.34
N LEU A 13 1.10 -5.59 -16.72
CA LEU A 13 2.37 -5.40 -17.44
C LEU A 13 2.96 -6.74 -17.87
N ARG A 14 2.95 -7.74 -16.97
CA ARG A 14 3.40 -9.10 -17.32
C ARG A 14 2.53 -9.70 -18.41
N THR A 15 1.23 -9.63 -18.28
CA THR A 15 0.29 -10.09 -19.30
C THR A 15 0.53 -9.38 -20.64
N GLY A 16 0.80 -8.08 -20.63
CA GLY A 16 1.14 -7.33 -21.83
C GLY A 16 2.40 -7.83 -22.54
N VAL A 17 3.41 -8.31 -21.79
CA VAL A 17 4.60 -8.96 -22.36
C VAL A 17 4.27 -10.37 -22.89
N GLU A 18 3.57 -11.17 -22.11
CA GLU A 18 3.18 -12.55 -22.46
C GLU A 18 2.30 -12.59 -23.72
N ASP A 19 1.38 -11.62 -23.85
CA ASP A 19 0.50 -11.48 -25.02
C ASP A 19 1.16 -10.75 -26.21
N GLY A 20 2.40 -10.28 -26.06
CA GLY A 20 3.16 -9.62 -27.13
C GLY A 20 2.78 -8.16 -27.42
N TYR A 21 1.98 -7.54 -26.55
CA TYR A 21 1.65 -6.09 -26.63
C TYR A 21 2.81 -5.20 -26.17
N ILE A 22 3.62 -5.69 -25.24
CA ILE A 22 4.83 -5.02 -24.75
C ILE A 22 6.03 -5.82 -25.25
N THR A 23 6.91 -5.18 -26.03
CA THR A 23 8.07 -5.84 -26.68
C THR A 23 9.34 -5.01 -26.52
N GLY A 24 10.50 -5.59 -26.89
CA GLY A 24 11.80 -4.91 -26.89
C GLY A 24 12.25 -4.51 -25.49
N GLU A 25 12.99 -3.43 -25.37
CA GLU A 25 13.57 -2.95 -24.11
C GLU A 25 12.53 -2.72 -23.00
N THR A 26 11.31 -2.33 -23.37
CA THR A 26 10.24 -2.16 -22.39
C THR A 26 9.80 -3.50 -21.80
N ALA A 27 9.74 -4.55 -22.60
CA ALA A 27 9.45 -5.90 -22.10
C ALA A 27 10.53 -6.39 -21.14
N ASP A 28 11.80 -6.17 -21.47
CA ASP A 28 12.94 -6.52 -20.63
C ASP A 28 12.87 -5.75 -19.28
N ALA A 29 12.56 -4.47 -19.31
CA ALA A 29 12.39 -3.66 -18.11
C ALA A 29 11.24 -4.18 -17.22
N VAL A 30 10.12 -4.56 -17.80
CA VAL A 30 8.97 -5.15 -17.06
C VAL A 30 9.37 -6.48 -16.42
N LEU A 31 10.01 -7.36 -17.16
CA LEU A 31 10.43 -8.66 -16.64
C LEU A 31 11.48 -8.52 -15.53
N ASN A 32 12.45 -7.64 -15.68
CA ASN A 32 13.46 -7.33 -14.67
C ASN A 32 12.81 -6.81 -13.38
N TYR A 33 11.85 -5.90 -13.50
CA TYR A 33 11.09 -5.42 -12.34
C TYR A 33 10.32 -6.56 -11.63
N MET A 34 9.62 -7.40 -12.39
CA MET A 34 8.86 -8.52 -11.82
C MET A 34 9.76 -9.54 -11.13
N ASN A 35 10.90 -9.86 -11.70
CA ASN A 35 11.90 -10.75 -11.10
C ASN A 35 12.46 -10.16 -9.81
N ALA A 36 12.80 -8.87 -9.79
CA ALA A 36 13.27 -8.18 -8.59
C ALA A 36 12.24 -8.23 -7.44
N ILE A 37 10.94 -8.11 -7.75
CA ILE A 37 9.87 -8.28 -6.76
C ILE A 37 9.79 -9.72 -6.22
N GLU A 38 9.97 -10.71 -7.07
CA GLU A 38 9.97 -12.12 -6.66
C GLU A 38 11.18 -12.42 -5.77
N GLU A 39 12.37 -11.95 -6.14
CA GLU A 39 13.59 -12.07 -5.35
C GLU A 39 13.45 -11.39 -3.98
N ALA A 40 12.97 -10.14 -3.95
CA ALA A 40 12.71 -9.42 -2.69
C ALA A 40 11.70 -10.16 -1.80
N THR A 41 10.71 -10.82 -2.40
CA THR A 41 9.71 -11.59 -1.66
C THR A 41 10.30 -12.86 -1.04
N ALA A 42 11.33 -13.44 -1.67
CA ALA A 42 12.00 -14.64 -1.19
C ALA A 42 12.89 -14.39 0.04
N ILE A 43 13.28 -13.14 0.31
CA ILE A 43 14.01 -12.77 1.52
C ILE A 43 13.06 -12.83 2.72
N THR A 44 13.25 -13.81 3.61
CA THR A 44 12.36 -14.04 4.76
C THR A 44 13.01 -13.75 6.11
N GLU A 45 14.33 -13.87 6.21
CA GLU A 45 15.05 -13.81 7.48
C GLU A 45 15.62 -12.42 7.79
N ASP A 46 15.93 -11.63 6.76
CA ASP A 46 16.46 -10.27 6.90
C ASP A 46 15.42 -9.25 6.42
N ILE A 47 14.76 -8.60 7.36
CA ILE A 47 13.69 -7.63 7.08
C ILE A 47 14.25 -6.38 6.41
N ASP A 48 15.41 -5.90 6.81
CA ASP A 48 16.02 -4.68 6.27
C ASP A 48 16.48 -4.93 4.82
N ALA A 49 17.19 -6.03 4.57
CA ALA A 49 17.56 -6.45 3.22
C ALA A 49 16.33 -6.63 2.31
N ARG A 50 15.23 -7.15 2.84
CA ARG A 50 13.97 -7.28 2.11
C ARG A 50 13.38 -5.92 1.72
N TYR A 51 13.37 -4.94 2.64
CA TYR A 51 12.89 -3.59 2.34
C TYR A 51 13.77 -2.90 1.32
N ASP A 52 15.09 -3.03 1.43
CA ASP A 52 16.04 -2.48 0.45
C ASP A 52 15.83 -3.09 -0.93
N ALA A 53 15.61 -4.39 -1.03
CA ALA A 53 15.32 -5.07 -2.28
C ALA A 53 14.02 -4.56 -2.92
N PHE A 54 12.94 -4.36 -2.14
CA PHE A 54 11.70 -3.77 -2.64
C PHE A 54 11.88 -2.32 -3.07
N ALA A 55 12.64 -1.52 -2.33
CA ALA A 55 12.93 -0.13 -2.69
C ALA A 55 13.70 -0.05 -4.01
N ASN A 56 14.68 -0.91 -4.20
CA ASN A 56 15.44 -1.01 -5.46
C ASN A 56 14.55 -1.43 -6.64
N ALA A 57 13.65 -2.37 -6.45
CA ALA A 57 12.69 -2.77 -7.47
C ALA A 57 11.75 -1.61 -7.84
N GLU A 58 11.22 -0.87 -6.87
CA GLU A 58 10.37 0.30 -7.13
C GLU A 58 11.15 1.44 -7.81
N ALA A 59 12.42 1.67 -7.44
CA ALA A 59 13.29 2.63 -8.11
C ALA A 59 13.48 2.25 -9.59
N SER A 60 13.68 0.97 -9.90
CA SER A 60 13.82 0.52 -11.29
C SER A 60 12.53 0.73 -12.10
N LEU A 61 11.36 0.53 -11.49
CA LEU A 61 10.05 0.78 -12.11
C LEU A 61 9.91 2.26 -12.56
N ILE A 62 10.36 3.19 -11.71
CA ILE A 62 10.30 4.62 -11.98
C ILE A 62 11.37 5.03 -13.01
N ASN A 63 12.61 4.56 -12.82
CA ASN A 63 13.73 4.90 -13.69
C ASN A 63 13.54 4.43 -15.15
N ASN A 64 12.85 3.31 -15.33
CA ASN A 64 12.48 2.81 -16.66
C ASN A 64 11.15 3.40 -17.17
N ALA A 65 10.59 4.40 -16.49
CA ALA A 65 9.34 5.07 -16.85
C ALA A 65 8.15 4.12 -17.08
N LEU A 66 8.17 2.92 -16.46
CA LEU A 66 7.05 1.97 -16.52
C LEU A 66 5.82 2.51 -15.77
N VAL A 67 6.04 3.40 -14.80
CA VAL A 67 5.01 4.14 -14.06
C VAL A 67 5.48 5.57 -13.84
N VAL A 68 4.60 6.52 -14.11
CA VAL A 68 4.82 7.94 -13.81
C VAL A 68 4.00 8.30 -12.57
N PRO A 69 4.64 8.58 -11.42
CA PRO A 69 3.92 9.01 -10.24
C PRO A 69 3.35 10.42 -10.47
N MET A 70 2.04 10.53 -10.56
CA MET A 70 1.34 11.81 -10.79
C MET A 70 1.04 12.58 -9.50
N GLY A 71 1.05 11.91 -8.36
CA GLY A 71 0.78 12.51 -7.06
C GLY A 71 0.38 11.49 -6.00
N MET A 72 0.27 11.97 -4.78
CA MET A 72 -0.25 11.19 -3.65
C MET A 72 -1.64 11.69 -3.29
N SER A 73 -2.56 10.75 -3.01
CA SER A 73 -3.83 11.11 -2.39
C SER A 73 -3.56 11.58 -0.96
N VAL A 74 -3.83 12.83 -0.69
CA VAL A 74 -3.84 13.33 0.69
C VAL A 74 -5.00 12.67 1.46
N PRO A 75 -4.80 12.33 2.73
CA PRO A 75 -5.89 11.89 3.59
C PRO A 75 -7.02 12.93 3.58
N LYS A 76 -8.24 12.48 3.38
CA LYS A 76 -9.41 13.36 3.47
C LYS A 76 -9.67 13.69 4.92
N TYR A 77 -10.08 14.91 5.20
CA TYR A 77 -10.58 15.26 6.52
C TYR A 77 -11.85 14.46 6.82
N LEU A 78 -11.92 13.90 8.02
CA LEU A 78 -13.09 13.19 8.50
C LEU A 78 -13.64 13.92 9.70
N ALA A 79 -14.89 14.40 9.63
CA ALA A 79 -15.65 14.82 10.79
C ALA A 79 -16.51 13.63 11.25
N THR A 80 -16.25 13.11 12.44
CA THR A 80 -16.93 11.93 12.94
C THR A 80 -17.33 12.09 14.39
N ARG A 81 -18.42 11.41 14.77
CA ARG A 81 -18.85 11.20 16.16
C ARG A 81 -18.64 9.73 16.57
N LEU A 82 -17.87 8.97 15.84
CA LEU A 82 -17.61 7.56 16.13
C LEU A 82 -16.31 7.40 16.91
N ASN A 83 -16.34 6.59 17.97
CA ASN A 83 -15.17 6.22 18.78
C ASN A 83 -14.32 5.14 18.11
N TYR A 84 -13.97 5.27 16.84
CA TYR A 84 -13.36 4.22 16.04
C TYR A 84 -12.01 3.68 16.58
N TRP A 85 -11.42 4.34 17.59
CA TRP A 85 -10.23 3.84 18.31
C TRP A 85 -10.54 2.70 19.30
N GLU A 86 -11.78 2.50 19.73
CA GLU A 86 -12.17 1.43 20.65
C GLU A 86 -12.61 0.15 19.94
N GLY A 87 -12.92 0.23 18.67
CA GLY A 87 -13.36 -0.92 17.89
C GLY A 87 -12.28 -1.99 17.69
N GLN A 88 -12.69 -3.20 17.40
CA GLN A 88 -11.80 -4.35 17.20
C GLN A 88 -10.67 -4.09 16.19
N TYR A 89 -10.87 -3.18 15.25
CA TYR A 89 -9.93 -2.85 14.17
C TYR A 89 -9.53 -1.36 14.18
N ALA A 90 -9.58 -0.72 15.33
CA ALA A 90 -9.29 0.70 15.46
C ALA A 90 -7.91 1.09 14.94
N SER A 91 -6.88 0.23 15.13
CA SER A 91 -5.52 0.43 14.61
C SER A 91 -5.43 0.47 13.08
N THR A 92 -6.40 -0.12 12.38
CA THR A 92 -6.44 -0.18 10.92
C THR A 92 -7.47 0.76 10.30
N GLY A 93 -8.07 1.61 11.14
CA GLY A 93 -9.03 2.62 10.72
C GLY A 93 -10.45 2.10 10.53
N PHE A 94 -11.32 3.02 10.16
CA PHE A 94 -12.74 2.82 9.99
C PHE A 94 -13.09 2.22 8.63
N SER A 95 -13.98 1.23 8.61
CA SER A 95 -14.59 0.72 7.39
C SER A 95 -15.99 0.18 7.68
N ASN A 96 -16.82 0.04 6.64
CA ASN A 96 -18.17 -0.49 6.74
C ASN A 96 -18.26 -1.93 7.27
N LYS A 97 -17.14 -2.63 7.36
CA LYS A 97 -17.03 -4.01 7.86
C LYS A 97 -16.44 -4.11 9.27
N ARG A 98 -16.11 -2.99 9.89
CA ARG A 98 -15.34 -2.93 11.13
C ARG A 98 -16.06 -2.09 12.19
N LEU A 99 -17.32 -2.41 12.44
CA LEU A 99 -18.19 -1.64 13.32
C LEU A 99 -18.33 -2.24 14.72
N LYS A 100 -17.81 -3.44 14.97
CA LYS A 100 -17.91 -4.09 16.28
C LYS A 100 -17.17 -3.31 17.35
N GLY A 101 -17.87 -2.88 18.39
CA GLY A 101 -17.36 -2.07 19.49
C GLY A 101 -17.32 -0.56 19.21
N ILE A 102 -17.80 -0.13 18.03
CA ILE A 102 -17.93 1.30 17.71
C ILE A 102 -19.31 1.78 18.15
N HIS A 103 -19.35 2.92 18.77
CA HIS A 103 -20.58 3.62 19.16
C HIS A 103 -20.52 5.11 18.80
N VAL A 104 -21.68 5.77 18.82
CA VAL A 104 -21.79 7.18 18.46
C VAL A 104 -21.63 8.01 19.73
N LEU A 105 -20.67 8.93 19.71
CA LEU A 105 -20.43 9.91 20.76
C LEU A 105 -21.45 11.06 20.66
N ASP A 106 -21.60 11.81 21.75
CA ASP A 106 -22.44 13.01 21.81
C ASP A 106 -21.78 14.25 21.20
N HIS A 107 -20.49 14.18 20.87
CA HIS A 107 -19.69 15.24 20.27
C HIS A 107 -18.89 14.77 19.05
N TYR A 108 -18.34 15.70 18.30
CA TYR A 108 -17.40 15.42 17.22
C TYR A 108 -15.99 15.22 17.79
N VAL A 109 -15.30 14.17 17.32
CA VAL A 109 -13.93 13.87 17.72
C VAL A 109 -13.00 14.96 17.22
N SER A 110 -12.29 15.62 18.14
CA SER A 110 -11.23 16.56 17.80
C SER A 110 -9.93 15.83 17.44
N MET A 111 -9.02 16.53 16.75
CA MET A 111 -7.70 15.97 16.45
C MET A 111 -6.91 15.64 17.73
N ALA A 112 -6.98 16.51 18.74
CA ALA A 112 -6.30 16.29 20.02
C ALA A 112 -6.83 15.05 20.74
N GLU A 113 -8.15 14.85 20.74
CA GLU A 113 -8.78 13.65 21.31
C GLU A 113 -8.38 12.39 20.52
N TYR A 114 -8.34 12.46 19.20
CA TYR A 114 -7.88 11.36 18.36
C TYR A 114 -6.43 10.98 18.67
N GLU A 115 -5.52 11.95 18.72
CA GLU A 115 -4.11 11.74 19.00
C GLU A 115 -3.89 11.16 20.40
N ALA A 116 -4.55 11.70 21.42
CA ALA A 116 -4.46 11.19 22.78
C ALA A 116 -4.92 9.73 22.90
N ASN A 117 -6.01 9.36 22.23
CA ASN A 117 -6.53 7.99 22.26
C ASN A 117 -5.68 7.03 21.41
N ARG A 118 -5.05 7.52 20.32
CA ARG A 118 -4.09 6.74 19.51
C ARG A 118 -2.84 6.42 20.31
N ASP A 119 -2.28 7.40 21.00
CA ASP A 119 -0.99 7.31 21.70
C ASP A 119 -1.11 6.58 23.05
N ALA A 120 -2.33 6.44 23.61
CA ALA A 120 -2.62 5.67 24.81
C ALA A 120 -2.66 4.14 24.59
N ARG A 121 -2.45 3.66 23.38
CA ARG A 121 -2.46 2.23 22.99
C ARG A 121 -1.06 1.68 22.80
#